data_44622954e82d222e3aad180900a34184
#
_entry.id   44622954e82d222e3aad180900a34184
#
_cell.length_a   1.000
_cell.length_b   1.000
_cell.length_c   1.000
_cell.angle_alpha   90.00
_cell.angle_beta   90.00
_cell.angle_gamma   90.00
#
_symmetry.space_group_name_H-M   'P 1'
#
loop_
_entity.id
_entity.type
_entity.pdbx_description
1 polymer ?
#
loop_
_entity_poly.entity_id
_entity_poly.type
_entity_poly.pdbx_seq_one_letter_code
_entity_poly.pdbx_strand_id
1 'polypeptide(L)'
;MFPVAEMLKKIDVSDYTTMDEARELIYEAIVEYRRMKNTGVVAVFEKDRFDKFSNFARIGEGSLGGKGRGLAFIGHIVKTHLELNSYDNFPVTTPKTVVLCTDIFDEFMEANKLYDVALSYRPDEEILKHFLAAKLPKRLVSDFLVFFDAISAPIAIRSSSLLEDSQYQPFAGIYSTYMIPYVSDKYEMVRLLSNAIKAVYASVFYKDSKGYMAATHNLIDQEKMAIVLQEVVGGEYGNLYYPAISGVARSINYYPIGNEKTEDGIVNMAMGLGKYIVEGNNGLRFSPLYPRNILQLSSLDSALKDTQTQFYALDLESMSKDFTIDDSFNLQKLRIRQAERHSPLRFVSSTYDPDDQIIRDGFYEGGRKVISFANILKHDTLPLAETLDKVLKVGQIEMGRPVEIEFAVDIKSQQEAEFYVLQIRPIVDSKEIVNENLESIDKPETVLYSYNALGNGISNDVFDVIYVKTKNFSASHNPAIAREIEKVNAKFIEADKNYVLVGPGRWGSSDPWLGIPVKWSHICQARVIVESGLESYRIEPSQGTHFFQNLTSFGIGYFTVNPFLQNDGFFDVDYLDSQPAVFETNFIRHVHFDKPLSIKINGKKRIGVVMKP
;
A
#
# COMPACT_ATOMS: atom_id res chain seq x y z
N MET A 1 11.63 4.40 -38.27
CA MET A 1 12.88 3.83 -38.88
C MET A 1 14.16 4.50 -38.35
N PHE A 2 14.09 5.72 -37.82
CA PHE A 2 15.23 6.49 -37.30
C PHE A 2 15.85 6.03 -35.98
N PRO A 3 15.08 5.56 -34.95
CA PRO A 3 15.66 5.24 -33.65
C PRO A 3 16.58 4.01 -33.62
N VAL A 4 16.25 2.95 -34.40
CA VAL A 4 17.12 1.75 -34.49
C VAL A 4 18.44 2.09 -35.16
N ALA A 5 18.40 2.94 -36.17
CA ALA A 5 19.62 3.39 -36.87
C ALA A 5 20.50 4.28 -35.97
N GLU A 6 19.91 5.03 -35.01
CA GLU A 6 20.67 5.81 -34.03
C GLU A 6 21.24 4.96 -32.91
N MET A 7 20.51 3.95 -32.41
CA MET A 7 21.04 2.97 -31.48
C MET A 7 22.16 2.15 -32.11
N LEU A 8 21.98 1.68 -33.34
CA LEU A 8 23.01 0.96 -34.09
C LEU A 8 24.24 1.82 -34.42
N LYS A 9 24.10 3.15 -34.56
CA LYS A 9 25.23 4.08 -34.75
C LYS A 9 26.09 4.26 -33.50
N LYS A 10 25.56 3.97 -32.27
CA LYS A 10 26.33 3.99 -31.02
C LYS A 10 27.16 2.72 -30.81
N ILE A 11 26.97 1.71 -31.66
CA ILE A 11 27.66 0.43 -31.63
C ILE A 11 28.85 0.52 -32.55
N ASP A 12 30.05 0.59 -32.04
CA ASP A 12 31.27 0.45 -32.84
C ASP A 12 31.52 -1.03 -33.08
N VAL A 13 31.25 -1.48 -34.31
CA VAL A 13 31.42 -2.89 -34.73
C VAL A 13 32.87 -3.34 -34.62
N SER A 14 33.84 -2.39 -34.53
CA SER A 14 35.26 -2.70 -34.34
C SER A 14 35.62 -3.21 -32.93
N ASP A 15 34.75 -3.07 -31.96
CA ASP A 15 34.96 -3.51 -30.58
C ASP A 15 34.64 -5.01 -30.35
N TYR A 16 34.13 -5.71 -31.38
CA TYR A 16 33.70 -7.11 -31.25
C TYR A 16 34.59 -8.07 -32.02
N THR A 17 34.97 -9.15 -31.35
CA THR A 17 35.93 -10.11 -31.88
C THR A 17 35.29 -11.27 -32.64
N THR A 18 33.97 -11.48 -32.50
CA THR A 18 33.24 -12.57 -33.17
C THR A 18 31.92 -12.13 -33.78
N MET A 19 31.47 -12.80 -34.86
CA MET A 19 30.17 -12.58 -35.49
C MET A 19 28.99 -12.93 -34.59
N ASP A 20 29.18 -13.82 -33.64
CA ASP A 20 28.12 -14.22 -32.68
C ASP A 20 27.87 -13.11 -31.65
N GLU A 21 28.92 -12.47 -31.14
CA GLU A 21 28.80 -11.30 -30.25
C GLU A 21 28.07 -10.13 -30.93
N ALA A 22 28.42 -9.83 -32.19
CA ALA A 22 27.76 -8.79 -32.96
C ALA A 22 26.26 -9.11 -33.22
N ARG A 23 25.94 -10.39 -33.44
CA ARG A 23 24.56 -10.86 -33.65
C ARG A 23 23.73 -10.73 -32.38
N GLU A 24 24.30 -11.09 -31.23
CA GLU A 24 23.63 -10.99 -29.93
C GLU A 24 23.32 -9.53 -29.58
N LEU A 25 24.28 -8.63 -29.79
CA LEU A 25 24.11 -7.20 -29.60
C LEU A 25 23.01 -6.58 -30.50
N ILE A 26 22.99 -6.95 -31.79
CA ILE A 26 21.92 -6.51 -32.71
C ILE A 26 20.56 -7.05 -32.25
N TYR A 27 20.53 -8.27 -31.75
CA TYR A 27 19.31 -8.87 -31.20
C TYR A 27 18.83 -8.10 -29.96
N GLU A 28 19.72 -7.82 -29.02
CA GLU A 28 19.41 -7.02 -27.82
C GLU A 28 18.92 -5.60 -28.18
N ALA A 29 19.56 -4.93 -29.13
CA ALA A 29 19.14 -3.61 -29.60
C ALA A 29 17.73 -3.64 -30.24
N ILE A 30 17.40 -4.69 -31.00
CA ILE A 30 16.08 -4.90 -31.58
C ILE A 30 15.04 -5.18 -30.48
N VAL A 31 15.39 -5.98 -29.48
CA VAL A 31 14.53 -6.28 -28.33
C VAL A 31 14.21 -5.01 -27.58
N GLU A 32 15.23 -4.22 -27.24
CA GLU A 32 15.06 -2.96 -26.48
C GLU A 32 14.24 -1.93 -27.29
N TYR A 33 14.47 -1.81 -28.58
CA TYR A 33 13.65 -0.97 -29.45
C TYR A 33 12.17 -1.39 -29.45
N ARG A 34 11.88 -2.71 -29.53
CA ARG A 34 10.51 -3.21 -29.47
C ARG A 34 9.89 -2.93 -28.10
N ARG A 35 10.65 -3.11 -27.02
CA ARG A 35 10.22 -2.79 -25.65
C ARG A 35 9.85 -1.30 -25.54
N MET A 36 10.71 -0.39 -25.96
CA MET A 36 10.44 1.05 -25.95
C MET A 36 9.23 1.43 -26.82
N LYS A 37 9.09 0.82 -28.01
CA LYS A 37 7.96 1.09 -28.90
C LYS A 37 6.62 0.67 -28.33
N ASN A 38 6.58 -0.43 -27.56
CA ASN A 38 5.37 -1.01 -27.00
C ASN A 38 5.06 -0.50 -25.59
N THR A 39 5.96 0.23 -24.94
CA THR A 39 5.70 0.89 -23.66
C THR A 39 4.53 1.87 -23.79
N GLY A 40 3.60 1.86 -22.84
CA GLY A 40 2.43 2.75 -22.81
C GLY A 40 1.33 2.43 -23.82
N VAL A 41 1.40 1.29 -24.52
CA VAL A 41 0.34 0.81 -25.41
C VAL A 41 -0.48 -0.25 -24.68
N VAL A 42 -1.81 -0.07 -24.61
CA VAL A 42 -2.73 -1.12 -24.14
C VAL A 42 -2.98 -2.06 -25.32
N ALA A 43 -2.23 -3.14 -25.39
CA ALA A 43 -2.41 -4.14 -26.44
C ALA A 43 -3.62 -5.04 -26.10
N VAL A 44 -4.40 -5.43 -27.12
CA VAL A 44 -5.33 -6.55 -26.99
C VAL A 44 -4.51 -7.84 -27.01
N PHE A 45 -4.71 -8.70 -26.03
CA PHE A 45 -4.05 -9.99 -25.97
C PHE A 45 -4.68 -10.93 -26.99
N GLU A 46 -4.00 -11.14 -28.10
CA GLU A 46 -4.38 -12.13 -29.12
C GLU A 46 -3.28 -13.19 -29.17
N LYS A 47 -3.68 -14.46 -29.01
CA LYS A 47 -2.77 -15.62 -28.97
C LYS A 47 -1.77 -15.62 -30.13
N ASP A 48 -2.21 -15.29 -31.34
CA ASP A 48 -1.40 -15.36 -32.56
C ASP A 48 -0.57 -14.08 -32.82
N ARG A 49 -0.80 -13.02 -32.04
CA ARG A 49 -0.17 -11.70 -32.21
C ARG A 49 0.40 -11.11 -30.93
N PHE A 50 0.44 -11.90 -29.84
CA PHE A 50 0.98 -11.42 -28.60
C PHE A 50 2.47 -11.08 -28.74
N ASP A 51 2.78 -9.80 -28.59
CA ASP A 51 4.17 -9.35 -28.55
C ASP A 51 4.71 -9.53 -27.13
N LYS A 52 5.61 -10.52 -26.95
CA LYS A 52 6.27 -10.80 -25.66
C LYS A 52 7.04 -9.60 -25.08
N PHE A 53 7.28 -8.57 -25.89
CA PHE A 53 7.93 -7.32 -25.48
C PHE A 53 6.94 -6.24 -25.03
N SER A 54 5.63 -6.47 -25.15
CA SER A 54 4.63 -5.58 -24.59
C SER A 54 4.61 -5.69 -23.06
N ASN A 55 4.68 -4.55 -22.38
CA ASN A 55 4.60 -4.53 -20.92
C ASN A 55 3.15 -4.50 -20.41
N PHE A 56 2.16 -4.21 -21.29
CA PHE A 56 0.76 -4.13 -20.87
C PHE A 56 -0.18 -4.69 -21.94
N ALA A 57 -1.02 -5.66 -21.56
CA ALA A 57 -2.05 -6.20 -22.44
C ALA A 57 -3.36 -6.45 -21.67
N ARG A 58 -4.49 -6.56 -22.40
CA ARG A 58 -5.80 -6.90 -21.85
C ARG A 58 -6.40 -8.13 -22.52
N ILE A 59 -7.12 -8.94 -21.74
CA ILE A 59 -7.95 -10.06 -22.19
C ILE A 59 -9.40 -9.71 -21.89
N GLY A 60 -10.26 -9.70 -22.90
CA GLY A 60 -11.66 -9.28 -22.80
C GLY A 60 -11.90 -7.85 -23.31
N GLU A 61 -13.18 -7.47 -23.34
CA GLU A 61 -13.67 -6.19 -23.88
C GLU A 61 -14.23 -5.25 -22.81
N GLY A 62 -14.39 -5.74 -21.58
CA GLY A 62 -14.89 -4.98 -20.44
C GLY A 62 -13.93 -3.94 -19.89
N SER A 63 -14.22 -3.43 -18.70
CA SER A 63 -13.35 -2.45 -18.01
C SER A 63 -12.08 -3.12 -17.47
N LEU A 64 -10.98 -2.35 -17.45
CA LEU A 64 -9.72 -2.72 -16.79
C LEU A 64 -9.78 -2.59 -15.26
N GLY A 65 -10.84 -1.97 -14.71
CA GLY A 65 -10.91 -1.57 -13.32
C GLY A 65 -9.99 -0.40 -12.98
N GLY A 66 -9.94 -0.01 -11.71
CA GLY A 66 -9.17 1.13 -11.23
C GLY A 66 -7.66 0.94 -11.38
N LYS A 67 -7.12 -0.13 -10.78
CA LYS A 67 -5.67 -0.43 -10.85
C LYS A 67 -5.18 -0.65 -12.28
N GLY A 68 -5.96 -1.39 -13.10
CA GLY A 68 -5.61 -1.62 -14.50
C GLY A 68 -5.52 -0.32 -15.30
N ARG A 69 -6.45 0.61 -15.10
CA ARG A 69 -6.40 1.95 -15.73
C ARG A 69 -5.19 2.76 -15.25
N GLY A 70 -4.90 2.74 -13.93
CA GLY A 70 -3.73 3.41 -13.37
C GLY A 70 -2.42 2.89 -13.95
N LEU A 71 -2.29 1.56 -14.13
CA LEU A 71 -1.10 0.95 -14.74
C LEU A 71 -0.95 1.29 -16.24
N ALA A 72 -2.05 1.30 -16.99
CA ALA A 72 -2.03 1.75 -18.39
C ALA A 72 -1.61 3.22 -18.50
N PHE A 73 -2.10 4.06 -17.60
CA PHE A 73 -1.78 5.49 -17.53
C PHE A 73 -0.30 5.72 -17.19
N ILE A 74 0.26 5.04 -16.19
CA ILE A 74 1.69 5.20 -15.84
C ILE A 74 2.60 4.68 -16.96
N GLY A 75 2.21 3.60 -17.65
CA GLY A 75 2.94 3.13 -18.84
C GLY A 75 3.00 4.20 -19.95
N HIS A 76 1.93 4.98 -20.12
CA HIS A 76 1.91 6.13 -21.03
C HIS A 76 2.83 7.26 -20.55
N ILE A 77 2.77 7.61 -19.26
CA ILE A 77 3.62 8.64 -18.64
C ILE A 77 5.11 8.31 -18.84
N VAL A 78 5.53 7.08 -18.50
CA VAL A 78 6.94 6.65 -18.64
C VAL A 78 7.43 6.76 -20.07
N LYS A 79 6.55 6.57 -21.05
CA LYS A 79 6.89 6.72 -22.48
C LYS A 79 7.00 8.17 -22.95
N THR A 80 6.13 9.05 -22.46
CA THR A 80 6.02 10.42 -22.93
C THR A 80 6.95 11.39 -22.23
N HIS A 81 7.30 11.11 -20.97
CA HIS A 81 8.15 11.94 -20.12
C HIS A 81 9.57 11.39 -20.07
N LEU A 82 10.40 11.78 -21.04
CA LEU A 82 11.80 11.31 -21.14
C LEU A 82 12.67 11.68 -19.94
N GLU A 83 12.30 12.73 -19.19
CA GLU A 83 12.96 13.14 -17.96
C GLU A 83 12.91 12.09 -16.85
N LEU A 84 11.96 11.15 -16.89
CA LEU A 84 11.89 10.02 -15.95
C LEU A 84 13.03 9.01 -16.19
N ASN A 85 13.55 8.94 -17.41
CA ASN A 85 14.64 8.05 -17.79
C ASN A 85 15.95 8.82 -18.03
N SER A 86 16.24 9.81 -17.15
CA SER A 86 17.46 10.61 -17.22
C SER A 86 18.72 9.84 -16.77
N TYR A 87 18.58 8.65 -16.22
CA TYR A 87 19.68 7.82 -15.74
C TYR A 87 19.66 6.46 -16.46
N ASP A 88 20.65 6.21 -17.31
CA ASP A 88 20.75 4.97 -18.09
C ASP A 88 20.82 3.71 -17.22
N ASN A 89 21.43 3.83 -16.04
CA ASN A 89 21.61 2.74 -15.07
C ASN A 89 20.49 2.63 -14.02
N PHE A 90 19.45 3.48 -14.12
CA PHE A 90 18.30 3.47 -13.20
C PHE A 90 17.00 3.83 -13.95
N PRO A 91 16.60 3.01 -14.93
CA PRO A 91 15.40 3.28 -15.72
C PRO A 91 14.14 3.15 -14.88
N VAL A 92 13.14 4.00 -15.21
CA VAL A 92 11.78 3.92 -14.68
C VAL A 92 10.93 3.09 -15.64
N THR A 93 10.26 2.07 -15.12
CA THR A 93 9.45 1.15 -15.92
C THR A 93 8.22 0.65 -15.16
N THR A 94 7.43 -0.20 -15.78
CA THR A 94 6.31 -0.95 -15.15
C THR A 94 6.55 -2.44 -15.32
N PRO A 95 6.16 -3.28 -14.34
CA PRO A 95 6.23 -4.72 -14.50
C PRO A 95 5.32 -5.18 -15.65
N LYS A 96 5.68 -6.31 -16.25
CA LYS A 96 4.82 -6.93 -17.26
C LYS A 96 3.45 -7.27 -16.66
N THR A 97 2.40 -6.83 -17.35
CA THR A 97 1.03 -6.86 -16.83
C THR A 97 0.05 -7.32 -17.89
N VAL A 98 -0.82 -8.26 -17.53
CA VAL A 98 -2.00 -8.62 -18.32
C VAL A 98 -3.24 -8.42 -17.47
N VAL A 99 -4.27 -7.76 -18.00
CA VAL A 99 -5.52 -7.51 -17.28
C VAL A 99 -6.64 -8.35 -17.87
N LEU A 100 -7.28 -9.17 -17.03
CA LEU A 100 -8.56 -9.79 -17.35
C LEU A 100 -9.65 -8.76 -17.10
N CYS A 101 -10.37 -8.35 -18.15
CA CYS A 101 -11.40 -7.33 -18.06
C CYS A 101 -12.65 -7.84 -17.31
N THR A 102 -13.54 -6.92 -16.91
CA THR A 102 -14.73 -7.22 -16.09
C THR A 102 -15.74 -8.16 -16.77
N ASP A 103 -15.77 -8.23 -18.08
CA ASP A 103 -16.62 -9.19 -18.83
C ASP A 103 -16.25 -10.66 -18.56
N ILE A 104 -14.97 -10.93 -18.24
CA ILE A 104 -14.53 -12.27 -17.83
C ILE A 104 -15.13 -12.66 -16.47
N PHE A 105 -15.24 -11.70 -15.56
CA PHE A 105 -15.91 -11.90 -14.26
C PHE A 105 -17.38 -12.22 -14.46
N ASP A 106 -18.09 -11.42 -15.28
CA ASP A 106 -19.52 -11.64 -15.58
C ASP A 106 -19.73 -13.04 -16.17
N GLU A 107 -18.93 -13.42 -17.19
CA GLU A 107 -18.99 -14.76 -17.81
C GLU A 107 -18.76 -15.88 -16.78
N PHE A 108 -17.79 -15.71 -15.88
CA PHE A 108 -17.49 -16.69 -14.84
C PHE A 108 -18.63 -16.84 -13.83
N MET A 109 -19.20 -15.72 -13.36
CA MET A 109 -20.30 -15.71 -12.39
C MET A 109 -21.57 -16.34 -12.95
N GLU A 110 -21.94 -15.96 -14.18
CA GLU A 110 -23.15 -16.45 -14.86
C GLU A 110 -23.07 -17.93 -15.24
N ALA A 111 -21.95 -18.34 -15.87
CA ALA A 111 -21.77 -19.72 -16.33
C ALA A 111 -21.80 -20.74 -15.17
N ASN A 112 -21.35 -20.33 -13.98
CA ASN A 112 -21.33 -21.19 -12.79
C ASN A 112 -22.48 -20.92 -11.81
N LYS A 113 -23.39 -19.97 -12.09
CA LYS A 113 -24.53 -19.59 -11.23
C LYS A 113 -24.09 -19.26 -9.79
N LEU A 114 -23.04 -18.45 -9.64
CA LEU A 114 -22.42 -18.21 -8.34
C LEU A 114 -23.11 -17.12 -7.51
N TYR A 115 -24.00 -16.30 -8.08
CA TYR A 115 -24.60 -15.17 -7.36
C TYR A 115 -25.37 -15.59 -6.11
N ASP A 116 -26.08 -16.73 -6.13
CA ASP A 116 -26.85 -17.22 -4.97
C ASP A 116 -25.93 -17.53 -3.77
N VAL A 117 -24.75 -18.11 -4.03
CA VAL A 117 -23.73 -18.38 -3.01
C VAL A 117 -23.03 -17.11 -2.60
N ALA A 118 -22.63 -16.29 -3.56
CA ALA A 118 -21.87 -15.06 -3.37
C ALA A 118 -22.62 -14.04 -2.49
N LEU A 119 -23.91 -13.84 -2.73
CA LEU A 119 -24.75 -12.90 -1.98
C LEU A 119 -25.29 -13.47 -0.65
N SER A 120 -25.07 -14.75 -0.38
CA SER A 120 -25.50 -15.39 0.88
C SER A 120 -24.66 -14.90 2.09
N TYR A 121 -25.18 -15.18 3.31
CA TYR A 121 -24.47 -14.96 4.58
C TYR A 121 -23.61 -16.16 5.02
N ARG A 122 -23.12 -16.97 4.06
CA ARG A 122 -22.22 -18.10 4.34
C ARG A 122 -20.88 -17.61 4.85
N PRO A 123 -20.15 -18.45 5.63
CA PRO A 123 -18.77 -18.18 5.98
C PRO A 123 -17.89 -17.98 4.73
N ASP A 124 -16.86 -17.13 4.84
CA ASP A 124 -15.97 -16.78 3.72
C ASP A 124 -15.26 -18.01 3.14
N GLU A 125 -14.92 -19.00 3.99
CA GLU A 125 -14.31 -20.28 3.58
C GLU A 125 -15.25 -21.11 2.70
N GLU A 126 -16.56 -21.09 2.96
CA GLU A 126 -17.54 -21.78 2.12
C GLU A 126 -17.70 -21.08 0.78
N ILE A 127 -17.72 -19.73 0.77
CA ILE A 127 -17.77 -18.94 -0.46
C ILE A 127 -16.53 -19.28 -1.31
N LEU A 128 -15.33 -19.21 -0.73
CA LEU A 128 -14.09 -19.58 -1.41
C LEU A 128 -14.13 -20.98 -2.01
N LYS A 129 -14.59 -21.96 -1.24
CA LYS A 129 -14.70 -23.36 -1.71
C LYS A 129 -15.57 -23.50 -2.95
N HIS A 130 -16.72 -22.81 -3.01
CA HIS A 130 -17.60 -22.84 -4.18
C HIS A 130 -16.93 -22.19 -5.41
N PHE A 131 -16.25 -21.05 -5.21
CA PHE A 131 -15.53 -20.38 -6.28
C PHE A 131 -14.35 -21.22 -6.81
N LEU A 132 -13.59 -21.87 -5.94
CA LEU A 132 -12.48 -22.76 -6.34
C LEU A 132 -12.99 -23.97 -7.14
N ALA A 133 -14.16 -24.51 -6.81
CA ALA A 133 -14.77 -25.61 -7.54
C ALA A 133 -15.36 -25.21 -8.91
N ALA A 134 -15.63 -23.92 -9.12
CA ALA A 134 -16.17 -23.38 -10.37
C ALA A 134 -15.13 -23.40 -11.50
N LYS A 135 -15.59 -23.28 -12.75
CA LYS A 135 -14.74 -23.37 -13.95
C LYS A 135 -14.59 -22.01 -14.61
N LEU A 136 -13.35 -21.57 -14.81
CA LEU A 136 -13.06 -20.41 -15.66
C LEU A 136 -13.40 -20.70 -17.13
N PRO A 137 -13.65 -19.65 -17.95
CA PRO A 137 -13.85 -19.80 -19.40
C PRO A 137 -12.69 -20.55 -20.05
N LYS A 138 -13.01 -21.62 -20.82
CA LYS A 138 -11.99 -22.51 -21.39
C LYS A 138 -10.98 -21.81 -22.29
N ARG A 139 -11.38 -20.72 -22.96
CA ARG A 139 -10.50 -19.93 -23.84
C ARG A 139 -9.31 -19.34 -23.09
N LEU A 140 -9.45 -19.01 -21.81
CA LEU A 140 -8.36 -18.42 -21.00
C LEU A 140 -7.17 -19.35 -20.82
N VAL A 141 -7.37 -20.68 -20.88
CA VAL A 141 -6.25 -21.64 -20.76
C VAL A 141 -5.23 -21.42 -21.86
N SER A 142 -5.68 -21.21 -23.10
CA SER A 142 -4.77 -20.94 -24.22
C SER A 142 -4.05 -19.59 -24.08
N ASP A 143 -4.74 -18.58 -23.57
CA ASP A 143 -4.17 -17.25 -23.34
C ASP A 143 -3.11 -17.30 -22.23
N PHE A 144 -3.39 -18.04 -21.14
CA PHE A 144 -2.42 -18.24 -20.05
C PHE A 144 -1.17 -18.95 -20.50
N LEU A 145 -1.29 -20.00 -21.34
CA LEU A 145 -0.12 -20.70 -21.87
C LEU A 145 0.82 -19.78 -22.68
N VAL A 146 0.24 -18.87 -23.48
CA VAL A 146 1.01 -17.86 -24.23
C VAL A 146 1.62 -16.81 -23.28
N PHE A 147 0.86 -16.39 -22.26
CA PHE A 147 1.36 -15.45 -21.26
C PHE A 147 2.58 -16.03 -20.50
N PHE A 148 2.56 -17.31 -20.15
CA PHE A 148 3.68 -17.96 -19.47
C PHE A 148 4.95 -18.06 -20.33
N ASP A 149 4.85 -18.00 -21.66
CA ASP A 149 6.02 -17.90 -22.53
C ASP A 149 6.68 -16.52 -22.51
N ALA A 150 6.00 -15.53 -21.94
CA ALA A 150 6.47 -14.15 -21.89
C ALA A 150 6.99 -13.72 -20.51
N ILE A 151 6.80 -14.54 -19.48
CA ILE A 151 7.20 -14.26 -18.10
C ILE A 151 8.18 -15.30 -17.58
N SER A 152 9.00 -14.91 -16.63
CA SER A 152 9.95 -15.80 -15.94
C SER A 152 9.98 -15.58 -14.41
N ALA A 153 9.13 -14.69 -13.90
CA ALA A 153 9.04 -14.34 -12.50
C ALA A 153 7.71 -14.79 -11.89
N PRO A 154 7.58 -14.86 -10.56
CA PRO A 154 6.31 -15.04 -9.88
C PRO A 154 5.26 -14.03 -10.32
N ILE A 155 3.99 -14.37 -10.16
CA ILE A 155 2.87 -13.52 -10.58
C ILE A 155 2.09 -13.06 -9.35
N ALA A 156 1.81 -11.75 -9.27
CA ALA A 156 0.82 -11.16 -8.38
C ALA A 156 -0.54 -11.12 -9.11
N ILE A 157 -1.55 -11.68 -8.49
CA ILE A 157 -2.95 -11.66 -8.94
C ILE A 157 -3.69 -10.66 -8.08
N ARG A 158 -3.91 -9.47 -8.63
CA ARG A 158 -4.45 -8.31 -7.92
C ARG A 158 -5.88 -8.02 -8.37
N SER A 159 -6.73 -7.70 -7.41
CA SER A 159 -8.06 -7.14 -7.70
C SER A 159 -7.94 -5.81 -8.45
N SER A 160 -8.88 -5.54 -9.34
CA SER A 160 -9.01 -4.25 -10.03
C SER A 160 -10.49 -3.97 -10.26
N SER A 161 -11.19 -3.59 -9.21
CA SER A 161 -12.61 -3.29 -9.32
C SER A 161 -12.87 -1.92 -9.92
N LEU A 162 -14.11 -1.64 -10.29
CA LEU A 162 -14.52 -0.32 -10.77
C LEU A 162 -14.43 0.74 -9.68
N LEU A 163 -14.59 0.34 -8.42
CA LEU A 163 -14.55 1.23 -7.25
C LEU A 163 -13.12 1.41 -6.69
N GLU A 164 -12.22 0.45 -6.91
CA GLU A 164 -10.80 0.64 -6.55
C GLU A 164 -10.20 1.79 -7.35
N ASP A 165 -9.45 2.63 -6.65
CA ASP A 165 -8.85 3.86 -7.20
C ASP A 165 -9.91 4.84 -7.79
N SER A 166 -11.17 4.73 -7.33
CA SER A 166 -12.19 5.69 -7.67
C SER A 166 -11.83 7.07 -7.13
N GLN A 167 -12.26 8.12 -7.84
CA GLN A 167 -11.99 9.51 -7.43
C GLN A 167 -12.80 9.95 -6.20
N TYR A 168 -13.74 9.13 -5.75
CA TYR A 168 -14.70 9.50 -4.70
C TYR A 168 -14.62 8.59 -3.48
N GLN A 169 -14.35 7.29 -3.66
CA GLN A 169 -14.34 6.31 -2.58
C GLN A 169 -13.32 5.21 -2.92
N PRO A 170 -12.07 5.29 -2.47
CA PRO A 170 -11.09 4.25 -2.72
C PRO A 170 -11.35 3.01 -1.88
N PHE A 171 -11.22 1.86 -2.50
CA PHE A 171 -11.36 0.54 -1.92
C PHE A 171 -10.00 -0.12 -1.68
N ALA A 172 -9.07 0.59 -1.04
CA ALA A 172 -7.73 0.09 -0.85
C ALA A 172 -7.68 -1.06 0.18
N GLY A 173 -7.10 -2.20 -0.22
CA GLY A 173 -6.88 -3.35 0.68
C GLY A 173 -8.14 -4.07 1.15
N ILE A 174 -9.28 -3.87 0.48
CA ILE A 174 -10.55 -4.55 0.79
C ILE A 174 -10.59 -5.93 0.13
N TYR A 175 -10.12 -6.02 -1.11
CA TYR A 175 -10.07 -7.26 -1.87
C TYR A 175 -8.69 -7.91 -1.79
N SER A 176 -8.66 -9.23 -1.88
CA SER A 176 -7.44 -10.02 -1.75
C SER A 176 -6.47 -9.84 -2.92
N THR A 177 -5.19 -10.01 -2.63
CA THR A 177 -4.10 -10.07 -3.60
C THR A 177 -3.28 -11.32 -3.35
N TYR A 178 -3.32 -12.28 -4.26
CA TYR A 178 -2.51 -13.49 -4.15
C TYR A 178 -1.23 -13.37 -4.98
N MET A 179 -0.15 -13.99 -4.51
CA MET A 179 1.07 -14.16 -5.28
C MET A 179 1.31 -15.65 -5.49
N ILE A 180 1.70 -16.06 -6.68
CA ILE A 180 2.04 -17.45 -6.99
C ILE A 180 3.48 -17.56 -7.50
N PRO A 181 4.24 -18.59 -7.11
CA PRO A 181 5.57 -18.83 -7.66
C PRO A 181 5.47 -19.18 -9.15
N TYR A 182 6.55 -18.90 -9.89
CA TYR A 182 6.70 -19.39 -11.25
C TYR A 182 7.16 -20.85 -11.21
N VAL A 183 6.50 -21.70 -11.99
CA VAL A 183 6.89 -23.11 -12.15
C VAL A 183 7.00 -23.46 -13.63
N SER A 184 7.95 -24.33 -13.98
CA SER A 184 8.22 -24.72 -15.35
C SER A 184 7.10 -25.58 -15.98
N ASP A 185 6.34 -26.31 -15.15
CA ASP A 185 5.16 -27.04 -15.62
C ASP A 185 4.01 -26.06 -15.89
N LYS A 186 3.73 -25.83 -17.17
CA LYS A 186 2.69 -24.91 -17.63
C LYS A 186 1.27 -25.31 -17.18
N TYR A 187 0.98 -26.60 -17.05
CA TYR A 187 -0.34 -27.06 -16.58
C TYR A 187 -0.52 -26.77 -15.09
N GLU A 188 0.54 -26.96 -14.32
CA GLU A 188 0.54 -26.60 -12.91
C GLU A 188 0.42 -25.07 -12.74
N MET A 189 1.10 -24.27 -13.57
CA MET A 189 0.92 -22.81 -13.61
C MET A 189 -0.53 -22.43 -13.93
N VAL A 190 -1.18 -23.07 -14.92
CA VAL A 190 -2.60 -22.83 -15.22
C VAL A 190 -3.47 -23.14 -14.01
N ARG A 191 -3.19 -24.24 -13.29
CA ARG A 191 -3.93 -24.61 -12.07
C ARG A 191 -3.79 -23.55 -10.98
N LEU A 192 -2.56 -23.15 -10.66
CA LEU A 192 -2.27 -22.13 -9.65
C LEU A 192 -2.90 -20.79 -10.00
N LEU A 193 -2.68 -20.31 -11.23
CA LEU A 193 -3.24 -19.04 -11.71
C LEU A 193 -4.77 -19.06 -11.70
N SER A 194 -5.39 -20.14 -12.19
CA SER A 194 -6.85 -20.27 -12.18
C SER A 194 -7.42 -20.23 -10.77
N ASN A 195 -6.78 -20.88 -9.80
CA ASN A 195 -7.25 -20.87 -8.42
C ASN A 195 -7.06 -19.50 -7.78
N ALA A 196 -5.93 -18.82 -8.03
CA ALA A 196 -5.70 -17.46 -7.53
C ALA A 196 -6.74 -16.46 -8.08
N ILE A 197 -7.05 -16.50 -9.38
CA ILE A 197 -8.10 -15.67 -9.99
C ILE A 197 -9.46 -15.92 -9.32
N LYS A 198 -9.85 -17.19 -9.15
CA LYS A 198 -11.10 -17.55 -8.48
C LYS A 198 -11.14 -17.10 -7.03
N ALA A 199 -10.03 -17.15 -6.32
CA ALA A 199 -9.92 -16.68 -4.94
C ALA A 199 -10.05 -15.14 -4.85
N VAL A 200 -9.46 -14.38 -5.79
CA VAL A 200 -9.68 -12.93 -5.87
C VAL A 200 -11.14 -12.61 -6.19
N TYR A 201 -11.78 -13.32 -7.11
CA TYR A 201 -13.22 -13.15 -7.40
C TYR A 201 -14.09 -13.45 -6.16
N ALA A 202 -13.76 -14.49 -5.39
CA ALA A 202 -14.48 -14.82 -4.16
C ALA A 202 -14.38 -13.69 -3.11
N SER A 203 -13.21 -13.00 -3.02
CA SER A 203 -12.96 -11.95 -2.03
C SER A 203 -13.89 -10.73 -2.14
N VAL A 204 -14.51 -10.52 -3.32
CA VAL A 204 -15.55 -9.50 -3.51
C VAL A 204 -16.72 -9.71 -2.55
N PHE A 205 -17.04 -10.95 -2.23
CA PHE A 205 -18.22 -11.37 -1.48
C PHE A 205 -17.93 -11.79 -0.04
N TYR A 206 -16.72 -11.54 0.47
CA TYR A 206 -16.38 -11.81 1.85
C TYR A 206 -17.07 -10.83 2.81
N LYS A 207 -17.17 -11.21 4.07
CA LYS A 207 -17.83 -10.42 5.12
C LYS A 207 -17.30 -8.98 5.17
N ASP A 208 -15.98 -8.80 5.09
CA ASP A 208 -15.35 -7.47 5.15
C ASP A 208 -15.72 -6.62 3.93
N SER A 209 -15.73 -7.21 2.73
CA SER A 209 -16.12 -6.53 1.49
C SER A 209 -17.60 -6.13 1.52
N LYS A 210 -18.48 -7.04 1.94
CA LYS A 210 -19.91 -6.76 2.13
C LYS A 210 -20.16 -5.65 3.14
N GLY A 211 -19.45 -5.69 4.28
CA GLY A 211 -19.54 -4.65 5.31
C GLY A 211 -19.07 -3.28 4.80
N TYR A 212 -18.01 -3.26 4.01
CA TYR A 212 -17.50 -2.03 3.40
C TYR A 212 -18.48 -1.45 2.38
N MET A 213 -19.06 -2.29 1.50
CA MET A 213 -20.07 -1.88 0.52
C MET A 213 -21.32 -1.31 1.19
N ALA A 214 -21.81 -1.95 2.25
CA ALA A 214 -22.94 -1.47 3.02
C ALA A 214 -22.64 -0.08 3.66
N ALA A 215 -21.46 0.10 4.22
CA ALA A 215 -21.04 1.37 4.83
C ALA A 215 -20.87 2.51 3.81
N THR A 216 -20.61 2.20 2.55
CA THR A 216 -20.43 3.18 1.46
C THR A 216 -21.69 3.37 0.59
N HIS A 217 -22.82 2.75 0.96
CA HIS A 217 -24.07 2.75 0.20
C HIS A 217 -23.94 2.24 -1.25
N ASN A 218 -22.93 1.41 -1.52
CA ASN A 218 -22.76 0.75 -2.81
C ASN A 218 -23.48 -0.60 -2.82
N LEU A 219 -23.97 -1.00 -3.98
CA LEU A 219 -24.64 -2.30 -4.18
C LEU A 219 -23.60 -3.35 -4.61
N ILE A 220 -23.43 -4.37 -3.79
CA ILE A 220 -22.43 -5.43 -4.02
C ILE A 220 -22.71 -6.27 -5.27
N ASP A 221 -23.96 -6.39 -5.68
CA ASP A 221 -24.37 -7.08 -6.91
C ASP A 221 -24.04 -6.31 -8.19
N GLN A 222 -23.71 -5.02 -8.07
CA GLN A 222 -23.26 -4.17 -9.18
C GLN A 222 -21.73 -4.09 -9.27
N GLU A 223 -21.00 -4.61 -8.28
CA GLU A 223 -19.54 -4.62 -8.31
C GLU A 223 -19.02 -5.63 -9.33
N LYS A 224 -18.11 -5.16 -10.19
CA LYS A 224 -17.48 -5.96 -11.22
C LYS A 224 -15.97 -5.94 -11.06
N MET A 225 -15.37 -7.12 -11.12
CA MET A 225 -13.96 -7.32 -10.83
C MET A 225 -13.15 -7.63 -12.09
N ALA A 226 -12.24 -6.75 -12.47
CA ALA A 226 -11.13 -7.09 -13.34
C ALA A 226 -9.98 -7.65 -12.50
N ILE A 227 -9.09 -8.43 -13.13
CA ILE A 227 -7.91 -9.00 -12.49
C ILE A 227 -6.65 -8.48 -13.18
N VAL A 228 -5.73 -7.94 -12.39
CA VAL A 228 -4.39 -7.59 -12.85
C VAL A 228 -3.45 -8.75 -12.56
N LEU A 229 -2.92 -9.37 -13.60
CA LEU A 229 -1.83 -10.34 -13.57
C LEU A 229 -0.52 -9.60 -13.80
N GLN A 230 0.33 -9.49 -12.79
CA GLN A 230 1.52 -8.66 -12.83
C GLN A 230 2.73 -9.44 -12.36
N GLU A 231 3.85 -9.40 -13.11
CA GLU A 231 5.12 -9.96 -12.65
C GLU A 231 5.52 -9.33 -11.32
N VAL A 232 5.93 -10.14 -10.36
CA VAL A 232 6.48 -9.67 -9.09
C VAL A 232 7.90 -9.20 -9.34
N VAL A 233 8.18 -7.96 -8.96
CA VAL A 233 9.52 -7.38 -9.03
C VAL A 233 10.42 -7.99 -7.95
N GLY A 234 11.66 -8.30 -8.28
CA GLY A 234 12.65 -8.79 -7.32
C GLY A 234 13.54 -9.88 -7.89
N GLY A 235 14.24 -10.56 -6.99
CA GLY A 235 15.15 -11.66 -7.28
C GLY A 235 14.89 -12.90 -6.44
N GLU A 236 15.46 -14.01 -6.89
CA GLU A 236 15.42 -15.30 -6.20
C GLU A 236 16.62 -15.43 -5.24
N TYR A 237 16.32 -15.78 -3.98
CA TYR A 237 17.30 -15.97 -2.91
C TYR A 237 17.01 -17.29 -2.18
N GLY A 238 17.56 -18.39 -2.72
CA GLY A 238 17.23 -19.74 -2.28
C GLY A 238 15.77 -20.09 -2.64
N ASN A 239 14.94 -20.37 -1.65
CA ASN A 239 13.51 -20.62 -1.83
C ASN A 239 12.63 -19.37 -1.66
N LEU A 240 13.22 -18.19 -1.61
CA LEU A 240 12.54 -16.92 -1.38
C LEU A 240 12.64 -16.01 -2.60
N TYR A 241 11.58 -15.21 -2.85
CA TYR A 241 11.56 -14.22 -3.90
C TYR A 241 11.06 -12.86 -3.37
N TYR A 242 11.85 -11.79 -3.56
CA TYR A 242 11.49 -10.45 -3.11
C TYR A 242 12.37 -9.36 -3.74
N PRO A 243 11.89 -8.09 -3.83
CA PRO A 243 12.68 -6.94 -4.29
C PRO A 243 13.65 -6.46 -3.22
N ALA A 244 14.70 -5.75 -3.65
CA ALA A 244 15.62 -5.10 -2.72
C ALA A 244 14.92 -3.99 -1.92
N ILE A 245 14.04 -3.22 -2.58
CA ILE A 245 13.26 -2.13 -1.98
C ILE A 245 11.83 -2.19 -2.51
N SER A 246 10.88 -1.90 -1.64
CA SER A 246 9.52 -1.57 -2.01
C SER A 246 9.01 -0.43 -1.15
N GLY A 247 8.01 0.31 -1.64
CA GLY A 247 7.49 1.42 -0.88
C GLY A 247 6.26 2.07 -1.47
N VAL A 248 5.78 3.05 -0.72
CA VAL A 248 4.70 3.96 -1.10
C VAL A 248 5.23 5.38 -1.03
N ALA A 249 5.02 6.15 -2.09
CA ALA A 249 5.36 7.56 -2.13
C ALA A 249 4.12 8.41 -2.43
N ARG A 250 4.04 9.59 -1.83
CA ARG A 250 2.94 10.53 -1.98
C ARG A 250 3.47 11.91 -2.34
N SER A 251 2.77 12.61 -3.20
CA SER A 251 3.09 14.01 -3.53
C SER A 251 2.65 15.01 -2.45
N ILE A 252 2.00 14.54 -1.39
CA ILE A 252 1.65 15.34 -0.20
C ILE A 252 2.28 14.70 1.04
N ASN A 253 3.03 15.51 1.78
CA ASN A 253 3.51 15.18 3.12
C ASN A 253 2.56 15.78 4.17
N TYR A 254 1.77 14.94 4.82
CA TYR A 254 0.83 15.39 5.84
C TYR A 254 1.50 15.76 7.17
N TYR A 255 2.73 15.28 7.42
CA TYR A 255 3.46 15.51 8.67
C TYR A 255 4.90 15.92 8.36
N PRO A 256 5.12 17.13 7.78
CA PRO A 256 6.46 17.62 7.48
C PRO A 256 7.26 17.85 8.77
N ILE A 257 8.55 17.52 8.71
CA ILE A 257 9.50 17.68 9.82
C ILE A 257 10.60 18.69 9.47
N GLY A 258 11.03 19.49 10.45
CA GLY A 258 12.09 20.46 10.24
C GLY A 258 11.74 21.49 9.15
N ASN A 259 12.48 21.51 8.06
CA ASN A 259 12.30 22.43 6.94
C ASN A 259 11.38 21.89 5.82
N GLU A 260 10.86 20.67 5.97
CA GLU A 260 9.96 20.08 4.99
C GLU A 260 8.65 20.84 4.89
N LYS A 261 8.04 20.81 3.71
CA LYS A 261 6.72 21.37 3.42
C LYS A 261 5.76 20.27 2.97
N THR A 262 4.47 20.58 2.99
CA THR A 262 3.42 19.65 2.54
C THR A 262 3.61 19.20 1.08
N GLU A 263 4.03 20.12 0.21
CA GLU A 263 4.27 19.89 -1.22
C GLU A 263 5.56 19.12 -1.55
N ASP A 264 6.46 18.91 -0.59
CA ASP A 264 7.75 18.23 -0.81
C ASP A 264 7.60 16.70 -0.96
N GLY A 265 6.38 16.19 -0.70
CA GLY A 265 6.10 14.76 -0.77
C GLY A 265 6.73 13.96 0.37
N ILE A 266 6.36 12.68 0.42
CA ILE A 266 6.81 11.73 1.45
C ILE A 266 6.92 10.33 0.88
N VAL A 267 7.91 9.58 1.34
CA VAL A 267 8.16 8.19 0.98
C VAL A 267 8.22 7.34 2.24
N ASN A 268 7.56 6.18 2.20
CA ASN A 268 7.74 5.10 3.16
C ASN A 268 8.25 3.89 2.40
N MET A 269 9.40 3.36 2.77
CA MET A 269 10.00 2.22 2.08
C MET A 269 10.58 1.19 3.03
N ALA A 270 10.73 -0.03 2.52
CA ALA A 270 11.25 -1.18 3.25
C ALA A 270 12.00 -2.13 2.32
N MET A 271 12.82 -3.00 2.88
CA MET A 271 13.36 -4.19 2.19
C MET A 271 12.27 -5.25 2.09
N GLY A 272 12.21 -5.96 0.97
CA GLY A 272 11.24 -7.03 0.74
C GLY A 272 9.95 -6.58 0.05
N LEU A 273 8.92 -7.40 0.09
CA LEU A 273 7.63 -7.13 -0.56
C LEU A 273 6.88 -5.96 0.08
N GLY A 274 6.23 -5.15 -0.74
CA GLY A 274 5.49 -3.93 -0.35
C GLY A 274 4.35 -4.14 0.65
N LYS A 275 3.88 -5.38 0.81
CA LYS A 275 2.93 -5.77 1.86
C LYS A 275 3.37 -5.29 3.24
N TYR A 276 4.68 -5.26 3.52
CA TYR A 276 5.21 -4.78 4.79
C TYR A 276 4.82 -3.32 5.08
N ILE A 277 4.86 -2.45 4.06
CA ILE A 277 4.51 -1.03 4.21
C ILE A 277 2.99 -0.84 4.30
N VAL A 278 2.22 -1.46 3.40
CA VAL A 278 0.77 -1.23 3.33
C VAL A 278 0.00 -1.80 4.53
N GLU A 279 0.58 -2.75 5.25
CA GLU A 279 0.08 -3.28 6.53
C GLU A 279 0.46 -2.41 7.75
N GLY A 280 1.17 -1.29 7.56
CA GLY A 280 1.50 -0.36 8.63
C GLY A 280 2.68 -0.75 9.50
N ASN A 281 3.56 -1.63 9.03
CA ASN A 281 4.81 -1.93 9.74
C ASN A 281 5.83 -0.77 9.62
N ASN A 282 6.91 -0.81 10.43
CA ASN A 282 7.94 0.23 10.46
C ASN A 282 8.84 0.22 9.21
N GLY A 283 8.43 0.97 8.18
CA GLY A 283 9.29 1.33 7.06
C GLY A 283 10.11 2.59 7.35
N LEU A 284 11.15 2.85 6.56
CA LEU A 284 11.89 4.10 6.63
C LEU A 284 11.09 5.22 5.96
N ARG A 285 10.97 6.37 6.65
CA ARG A 285 10.24 7.54 6.18
C ARG A 285 11.20 8.68 5.84
N PHE A 286 11.07 9.26 4.65
CA PHE A 286 11.83 10.45 4.24
C PHE A 286 11.08 11.28 3.19
N SER A 287 11.40 12.57 3.09
CA SER A 287 10.97 13.41 1.97
C SER A 287 11.96 13.29 0.81
N PRO A 288 11.50 13.14 -0.47
CA PRO A 288 12.39 13.08 -1.63
C PRO A 288 13.33 14.30 -1.77
N LEU A 289 12.88 15.48 -1.36
CA LEU A 289 13.70 16.70 -1.37
C LEU A 289 14.71 16.77 -0.21
N TYR A 290 14.47 16.02 0.87
CA TYR A 290 15.34 15.99 2.05
C TYR A 290 15.70 14.57 2.44
N PRO A 291 16.33 13.76 1.55
CA PRO A 291 16.54 12.32 1.76
C PRO A 291 17.43 11.97 2.93
N ARG A 292 18.21 12.94 3.44
CA ARG A 292 19.11 12.77 4.60
C ARG A 292 18.44 13.12 5.93
N ASN A 293 17.26 13.73 5.89
CA ASN A 293 16.51 14.13 7.10
C ASN A 293 15.56 13.00 7.54
N ILE A 294 16.10 12.02 8.26
CA ILE A 294 15.39 10.79 8.64
C ILE A 294 15.27 10.74 10.16
N LEU A 295 14.03 10.90 10.66
CA LEU A 295 13.76 10.95 12.10
C LEU A 295 14.17 9.64 12.80
N GLN A 296 13.88 8.50 12.20
CA GLN A 296 14.21 7.18 12.75
C GLN A 296 15.72 6.93 12.90
N LEU A 297 16.56 7.71 12.21
CA LEU A 297 18.02 7.63 12.30
C LEU A 297 18.65 8.80 13.08
N SER A 298 17.84 9.64 13.73
CA SER A 298 18.29 10.84 14.45
C SER A 298 19.07 10.52 15.73
N SER A 299 18.89 9.34 16.31
CA SER A 299 19.63 8.85 17.46
C SER A 299 19.92 7.35 17.33
N LEU A 300 20.92 6.86 18.07
CA LEU A 300 21.22 5.44 18.10
C LEU A 300 20.04 4.59 18.61
N ASP A 301 19.37 5.06 19.64
CA ASP A 301 18.23 4.36 20.24
C ASP A 301 17.07 4.24 19.24
N SER A 302 16.70 5.34 18.57
CA SER A 302 15.68 5.31 17.50
C SER A 302 16.08 4.40 16.36
N ALA A 303 17.32 4.48 15.89
CA ALA A 303 17.80 3.64 14.79
C ALA A 303 17.74 2.13 15.11
N LEU A 304 17.93 1.76 16.36
CA LEU A 304 17.85 0.37 16.81
C LEU A 304 16.42 -0.09 17.09
N LYS A 305 15.49 0.82 17.43
CA LYS A 305 14.10 0.48 17.79
C LYS A 305 13.11 0.67 16.64
N ASP A 306 13.25 1.79 15.88
CA ASP A 306 12.21 2.28 14.98
C ASP A 306 12.47 1.92 13.52
N THR A 307 13.60 1.24 13.21
CA THR A 307 13.88 0.73 11.87
C THR A 307 13.31 -0.67 11.65
N GLN A 308 13.23 -1.06 10.40
CA GLN A 308 12.70 -2.35 9.98
C GLN A 308 13.44 -3.54 10.61
N THR A 309 12.71 -4.48 11.21
CA THR A 309 13.25 -5.69 11.84
C THR A 309 12.85 -6.99 11.15
N GLN A 310 11.80 -6.95 10.32
CA GLN A 310 11.26 -8.06 9.57
C GLN A 310 10.95 -7.63 8.14
N PHE A 311 10.78 -8.59 7.23
CA PHE A 311 10.38 -8.36 5.85
C PHE A 311 9.50 -9.48 5.35
N TYR A 312 8.72 -9.23 4.29
CA TYR A 312 7.97 -10.25 3.57
C TYR A 312 8.72 -10.72 2.34
N ALA A 313 8.69 -12.03 2.10
CA ALA A 313 9.16 -12.69 0.91
C ALA A 313 8.13 -13.73 0.43
N LEU A 314 8.05 -13.98 -0.87
CA LEU A 314 7.27 -15.08 -1.42
C LEU A 314 8.05 -16.39 -1.24
N ASP A 315 7.38 -17.42 -0.76
CA ASP A 315 7.88 -18.79 -0.63
C ASP A 315 7.70 -19.52 -1.96
N LEU A 316 8.80 -19.80 -2.66
CA LEU A 316 8.78 -20.47 -3.95
C LEU A 316 8.40 -21.97 -3.86
N GLU A 317 8.49 -22.56 -2.67
CA GLU A 317 8.12 -23.96 -2.43
C GLU A 317 6.66 -24.13 -2.00
N SER A 318 5.88 -23.04 -1.92
CA SER A 318 4.51 -23.05 -1.41
C SER A 318 3.44 -23.64 -2.35
N MET A 319 3.83 -24.19 -3.48
CA MET A 319 2.91 -24.68 -4.55
C MET A 319 1.90 -25.74 -4.09
N SER A 320 2.24 -26.54 -3.09
CA SER A 320 1.38 -27.61 -2.55
C SER A 320 0.33 -27.12 -1.56
N LYS A 321 0.37 -25.84 -1.15
CA LYS A 321 -0.59 -25.28 -0.20
C LYS A 321 -1.93 -25.00 -0.87
N ASP A 322 -3.01 -25.32 -0.19
CA ASP A 322 -4.34 -24.96 -0.63
C ASP A 322 -4.60 -23.45 -0.47
N PHE A 323 -5.34 -22.88 -1.40
CA PHE A 323 -5.78 -21.48 -1.30
C PHE A 323 -6.72 -21.29 -0.12
N THR A 324 -6.46 -20.26 0.68
CA THR A 324 -7.24 -19.89 1.86
C THR A 324 -7.79 -18.47 1.70
N ILE A 325 -8.67 -18.05 2.62
CA ILE A 325 -9.12 -16.64 2.68
C ILE A 325 -7.99 -15.68 3.04
N ASP A 326 -6.93 -16.17 3.71
CA ASP A 326 -5.71 -15.41 3.96
C ASP A 326 -4.84 -15.38 2.68
N ASP A 327 -4.76 -14.23 2.05
CA ASP A 327 -3.98 -14.01 0.82
C ASP A 327 -2.46 -14.02 1.04
N SER A 328 -2.03 -14.14 2.30
CA SER A 328 -0.61 -14.24 2.69
C SER A 328 -0.14 -15.67 2.92
N PHE A 329 -0.97 -16.69 2.65
CA PHE A 329 -0.70 -18.09 3.00
C PHE A 329 0.63 -18.64 2.47
N ASN A 330 1.16 -18.07 1.39
CA ASN A 330 2.42 -18.42 0.74
C ASN A 330 3.51 -17.34 0.89
N LEU A 331 3.26 -16.31 1.70
CA LEU A 331 4.27 -15.34 2.08
C LEU A 331 4.91 -15.72 3.41
N GLN A 332 6.20 -15.47 3.51
CA GLN A 332 6.94 -15.64 4.77
C GLN A 332 7.29 -14.27 5.35
N LYS A 333 6.95 -14.05 6.63
CA LYS A 333 7.42 -12.90 7.41
C LYS A 333 8.68 -13.29 8.15
N LEU A 334 9.81 -12.80 7.69
CA LEU A 334 11.16 -13.21 8.09
C LEU A 334 11.85 -12.09 8.87
N ARG A 335 12.77 -12.45 9.78
CA ARG A 335 13.65 -11.47 10.44
C ARG A 335 14.77 -11.05 9.49
N ILE A 336 15.22 -9.79 9.56
CA ILE A 336 16.30 -9.24 8.71
C ILE A 336 17.57 -10.12 8.72
N ARG A 337 17.95 -10.69 9.86
CA ARG A 337 19.12 -11.59 9.96
C ARG A 337 19.06 -12.81 9.04
N GLN A 338 17.87 -13.25 8.63
CA GLN A 338 17.71 -14.41 7.73
C GLN A 338 18.11 -14.06 6.29
N ALA A 339 18.20 -12.76 5.96
CA ALA A 339 18.66 -12.27 4.66
C ALA A 339 20.17 -11.93 4.63
N GLU A 340 20.98 -12.23 5.65
CA GLU A 340 22.40 -11.84 5.70
C GLU A 340 23.24 -12.39 4.55
N ARG A 341 22.83 -13.50 3.95
CA ARG A 341 23.48 -14.10 2.77
C ARG A 341 22.92 -13.59 1.44
N HIS A 342 21.84 -12.81 1.46
CA HIS A 342 21.16 -12.32 0.28
C HIS A 342 21.70 -10.93 -0.11
N SER A 343 21.89 -10.71 -1.42
CA SER A 343 22.46 -9.46 -1.92
C SER A 343 21.68 -8.19 -1.55
N PRO A 344 20.32 -8.17 -1.51
CA PRO A 344 19.59 -6.96 -1.17
C PRO A 344 19.99 -6.32 0.15
N LEU A 345 20.24 -7.13 1.18
CA LEU A 345 20.59 -6.61 2.49
C LEU A 345 21.90 -5.78 2.47
N ARG A 346 22.84 -6.14 1.58
CA ARG A 346 24.11 -5.40 1.43
C ARG A 346 23.93 -3.98 0.89
N PHE A 347 22.88 -3.76 0.09
CA PHE A 347 22.60 -2.45 -0.50
C PHE A 347 21.85 -1.52 0.45
N VAL A 348 20.99 -2.08 1.33
CA VAL A 348 20.02 -1.31 2.12
C VAL A 348 20.38 -1.19 3.60
N SER A 349 21.36 -1.95 4.10
CA SER A 349 21.68 -1.96 5.52
C SER A 349 22.93 -1.15 5.90
N SER A 350 22.92 -0.66 7.14
CA SER A 350 24.09 -0.29 7.94
C SER A 350 24.34 -1.36 9.00
N THR A 351 25.51 -1.33 9.63
CA THR A 351 25.89 -2.29 10.67
C THR A 351 26.13 -1.58 11.99
N TYR A 352 25.42 -1.98 13.03
CA TYR A 352 25.66 -1.52 14.40
C TYR A 352 26.84 -2.26 15.01
N ASP A 353 27.83 -1.48 15.45
CA ASP A 353 29.01 -1.92 16.17
C ASP A 353 28.74 -1.76 17.68
N PRO A 354 28.59 -2.86 18.45
CA PRO A 354 28.30 -2.77 19.87
C PRO A 354 29.49 -2.31 20.73
N ASP A 355 30.73 -2.51 20.26
CA ASP A 355 31.93 -2.15 20.99
C ASP A 355 32.16 -0.62 20.98
N ASP A 356 31.97 -0.02 19.80
CA ASP A 356 32.09 1.44 19.62
C ASP A 356 30.75 2.18 19.87
N GLN A 357 29.63 1.47 19.99
CA GLN A 357 28.25 2.01 20.11
C GLN A 357 27.89 2.97 18.97
N ILE A 358 28.28 2.65 17.76
CA ILE A 358 27.99 3.44 16.56
C ILE A 358 27.34 2.59 15.47
N ILE A 359 26.62 3.24 14.56
CA ILE A 359 26.13 2.64 13.33
C ILE A 359 27.07 3.05 12.20
N ARG A 360 27.72 2.08 11.57
CA ARG A 360 28.56 2.27 10.39
C ARG A 360 27.74 2.10 9.13
N ASP A 361 27.77 3.07 8.23
CA ASP A 361 27.10 2.97 6.95
C ASP A 361 27.68 1.79 6.15
N GLY A 362 26.78 0.96 5.60
CA GLY A 362 27.13 -0.23 4.83
C GLY A 362 27.08 -1.54 5.60
N PHE A 363 27.22 -2.62 4.83
CA PHE A 363 27.20 -3.99 5.33
C PHE A 363 28.60 -4.45 5.70
N TYR A 364 28.85 -4.72 6.97
CA TYR A 364 30.05 -5.34 7.51
C TYR A 364 29.71 -6.69 8.12
N GLU A 365 30.64 -7.64 8.12
CA GLU A 365 30.46 -8.94 8.79
C GLU A 365 30.37 -8.74 10.31
N GLY A 366 29.51 -9.52 10.95
CA GLY A 366 29.20 -9.36 12.37
C GLY A 366 28.28 -8.15 12.65
N GLY A 367 28.02 -7.86 13.91
CA GLY A 367 27.14 -6.77 14.35
C GLY A 367 25.67 -6.91 13.93
N ARG A 368 24.80 -6.08 14.48
CA ARG A 368 23.37 -6.07 14.12
C ARG A 368 23.14 -5.23 12.86
N LYS A 369 22.38 -5.77 11.88
CA LYS A 369 22.00 -5.03 10.68
C LYS A 369 20.83 -4.10 10.97
N VAL A 370 20.97 -2.84 10.54
CA VAL A 370 19.98 -1.77 10.65
C VAL A 370 19.58 -1.37 9.23
N ILE A 371 18.31 -1.44 8.90
CA ILE A 371 17.80 -1.04 7.57
C ILE A 371 17.72 0.47 7.52
N SER A 372 18.79 1.10 7.04
CA SER A 372 18.98 2.55 7.02
C SER A 372 18.92 3.16 5.62
N PHE A 373 19.10 2.35 4.57
CA PHE A 373 19.25 2.79 3.18
C PHE A 373 20.35 3.87 3.02
N ALA A 374 21.32 3.94 3.93
CA ALA A 374 22.34 4.98 3.97
C ALA A 374 23.15 5.04 2.67
N ASN A 375 23.50 3.89 2.09
CA ASN A 375 24.22 3.87 0.80
C ASN A 375 23.48 4.64 -0.29
N ILE A 376 22.16 4.54 -0.33
CA ILE A 376 21.31 5.16 -1.36
C ILE A 376 20.98 6.61 -0.99
N LEU A 377 20.48 6.87 0.24
CA LEU A 377 19.95 8.18 0.62
C LEU A 377 21.02 9.18 1.10
N LYS A 378 22.14 8.68 1.66
CA LYS A 378 23.22 9.51 2.20
C LYS A 378 24.42 9.58 1.25
N HIS A 379 24.76 8.46 0.61
CA HIS A 379 25.91 8.32 -0.29
C HIS A 379 25.55 8.34 -1.77
N ASP A 380 24.26 8.51 -2.11
CA ASP A 380 23.75 8.73 -3.46
C ASP A 380 24.21 7.67 -4.49
N THR A 381 24.33 6.39 -4.05
CA THR A 381 24.76 5.29 -4.94
C THR A 381 23.75 5.00 -6.06
N LEU A 382 22.47 5.29 -5.83
CA LEU A 382 21.38 5.25 -6.80
C LEU A 382 20.56 6.54 -6.69
N PRO A 383 20.05 7.10 -7.81
CA PRO A 383 19.30 8.36 -7.82
C PRO A 383 17.84 8.19 -7.38
N LEU A 384 17.59 7.38 -6.33
CA LEU A 384 16.24 6.99 -5.89
C LEU A 384 15.39 8.18 -5.46
N ALA A 385 15.95 9.08 -4.63
CA ALA A 385 15.19 10.23 -4.11
C ALA A 385 14.79 11.19 -5.24
N GLU A 386 15.69 11.48 -6.17
CA GLU A 386 15.42 12.34 -7.32
C GLU A 386 14.42 11.70 -8.29
N THR A 387 14.53 10.39 -8.53
CA THR A 387 13.58 9.66 -9.38
C THR A 387 12.18 9.68 -8.78
N LEU A 388 12.06 9.47 -7.46
CA LEU A 388 10.77 9.55 -6.75
C LEU A 388 10.15 10.94 -6.84
N ASP A 389 10.94 12.00 -6.64
CA ASP A 389 10.49 13.39 -6.79
C ASP A 389 9.96 13.65 -8.20
N LYS A 390 10.71 13.23 -9.25
CA LYS A 390 10.29 13.37 -10.65
C LYS A 390 8.98 12.61 -10.93
N VAL A 391 8.88 11.35 -10.52
CA VAL A 391 7.68 10.51 -10.75
C VAL A 391 6.46 11.10 -10.05
N LEU A 392 6.60 11.58 -8.80
CA LEU A 392 5.51 12.22 -8.07
C LEU A 392 5.05 13.53 -8.73
N LYS A 393 5.98 14.38 -9.16
CA LYS A 393 5.68 15.65 -9.84
C LYS A 393 4.98 15.42 -11.18
N VAL A 394 5.54 14.55 -12.01
CA VAL A 394 4.93 14.21 -13.30
C VAL A 394 3.56 13.57 -13.10
N GLY A 395 3.44 12.59 -12.19
CA GLY A 395 2.16 11.96 -11.89
C GLY A 395 1.10 12.97 -11.40
N GLN A 396 1.48 13.93 -10.56
CA GLN A 396 0.58 14.98 -10.08
C GLN A 396 0.14 15.94 -11.19
N ILE A 397 1.05 16.34 -12.09
CA ILE A 397 0.74 17.20 -13.23
C ILE A 397 -0.25 16.49 -14.16
N GLU A 398 0.05 15.26 -14.54
CA GLU A 398 -0.74 14.49 -15.50
C GLU A 398 -2.13 14.09 -14.96
N MET A 399 -2.23 13.80 -13.65
CA MET A 399 -3.53 13.53 -13.00
C MET A 399 -4.28 14.82 -12.60
N GLY A 400 -3.64 15.99 -12.63
CA GLY A 400 -4.23 17.26 -12.23
C GLY A 400 -4.56 17.35 -10.72
N ARG A 401 -4.00 16.46 -9.88
CA ARG A 401 -4.21 16.38 -8.44
C ARG A 401 -3.08 15.60 -7.77
N PRO A 402 -2.95 15.72 -6.42
CA PRO A 402 -1.96 14.93 -5.69
C PRO A 402 -2.10 13.44 -5.95
N VAL A 403 -0.96 12.74 -5.95
CA VAL A 403 -0.90 11.32 -6.27
C VAL A 403 -0.18 10.51 -5.19
N GLU A 404 -0.54 9.24 -5.14
CA GLU A 404 0.19 8.20 -4.45
C GLU A 404 0.66 7.16 -5.45
N ILE A 405 1.90 6.70 -5.29
CA ILE A 405 2.48 5.61 -6.07
C ILE A 405 2.92 4.46 -5.17
N GLU A 406 2.71 3.23 -5.61
CA GLU A 406 3.40 2.06 -5.10
C GLU A 406 4.57 1.75 -6.03
N PHE A 407 5.74 1.45 -5.46
CA PHE A 407 6.94 1.18 -6.24
C PHE A 407 7.75 0.02 -5.68
N ALA A 408 8.61 -0.55 -6.53
CA ALA A 408 9.65 -1.48 -6.14
C ALA A 408 10.94 -1.16 -6.90
N VAL A 409 12.09 -1.54 -6.32
CA VAL A 409 13.40 -1.40 -6.94
C VAL A 409 14.09 -2.75 -6.93
N ASP A 410 14.49 -3.20 -8.11
CA ASP A 410 15.36 -4.36 -8.27
C ASP A 410 16.81 -3.88 -8.44
N ILE A 411 17.70 -4.28 -7.52
CA ILE A 411 19.09 -3.85 -7.51
C ILE A 411 19.96 -5.00 -7.99
N LYS A 412 20.54 -4.85 -9.17
CA LYS A 412 21.44 -5.83 -9.79
C LYS A 412 22.87 -5.68 -9.28
N SER A 413 23.32 -4.43 -9.09
CA SER A 413 24.64 -4.07 -8.55
C SER A 413 24.60 -2.76 -7.79
N GLN A 414 25.74 -2.30 -7.26
CA GLN A 414 25.81 -0.99 -6.57
C GLN A 414 25.52 0.22 -7.47
N GLN A 415 25.61 0.04 -8.79
CA GLN A 415 25.48 1.13 -9.77
C GLN A 415 24.36 0.85 -10.81
N GLU A 416 23.70 -0.30 -10.73
CA GLU A 416 22.68 -0.71 -11.68
C GLU A 416 21.45 -1.23 -10.94
N ALA A 417 20.31 -0.59 -11.17
CA ALA A 417 19.03 -1.00 -10.64
C ALA A 417 17.89 -0.54 -11.55
N GLU A 418 16.73 -1.14 -11.40
CA GLU A 418 15.51 -0.78 -12.13
C GLU A 418 14.44 -0.30 -11.15
N PHE A 419 13.83 0.85 -11.45
CA PHE A 419 12.73 1.41 -10.67
C PHE A 419 11.38 1.04 -11.33
N TYR A 420 10.54 0.33 -10.61
CA TYR A 420 9.24 -0.12 -11.07
C TYR A 420 8.11 0.65 -10.39
N VAL A 421 7.23 1.29 -11.18
CA VAL A 421 5.96 1.80 -10.67
C VAL A 421 4.93 0.67 -10.73
N LEU A 422 4.42 0.26 -9.57
CA LEU A 422 3.48 -0.86 -9.43
C LEU A 422 2.02 -0.41 -9.48
N GLN A 423 1.76 0.82 -9.08
CA GLN A 423 0.43 1.44 -9.08
C GLN A 423 0.57 2.95 -8.96
N ILE A 424 -0.36 3.70 -9.56
CA ILE A 424 -0.55 5.13 -9.32
C ILE A 424 -2.04 5.40 -9.10
N ARG A 425 -2.35 6.27 -8.15
CA ARG A 425 -3.73 6.70 -7.89
C ARG A 425 -3.77 8.14 -7.40
N PRO A 426 -4.89 8.86 -7.66
CA PRO A 426 -5.09 10.19 -7.11
C PRO A 426 -5.36 10.10 -5.61
N ILE A 427 -4.86 11.10 -4.87
CA ILE A 427 -5.25 11.33 -3.48
C ILE A 427 -6.53 12.17 -3.50
N VAL A 428 -7.58 11.69 -2.81
CA VAL A 428 -8.85 12.39 -2.68
C VAL A 428 -8.76 13.37 -1.52
N ASP A 429 -9.06 14.64 -1.77
CA ASP A 429 -9.13 15.66 -0.74
C ASP A 429 -10.57 16.22 -0.67
N SER A 430 -11.11 16.41 0.53
CA SER A 430 -12.45 16.95 0.71
C SER A 430 -12.47 18.44 0.39
N LYS A 431 -13.48 18.89 -0.37
CA LYS A 431 -13.56 20.28 -0.85
C LYS A 431 -14.15 21.26 0.15
N GLU A 432 -14.69 20.82 1.27
CA GLU A 432 -15.29 21.68 2.28
C GLU A 432 -14.19 22.44 3.03
N ILE A 433 -14.24 23.77 2.99
CA ILE A 433 -13.30 24.65 3.69
C ILE A 433 -14.00 25.25 4.89
N VAL A 434 -13.47 25.01 6.08
CA VAL A 434 -13.90 25.69 7.31
C VAL A 434 -13.26 27.08 7.33
N ASN A 435 -14.09 28.12 7.23
CA ASN A 435 -13.62 29.50 7.23
C ASN A 435 -13.43 30.10 8.65
N GLU A 436 -13.77 29.36 9.69
CA GLU A 436 -13.57 29.78 11.08
C GLU A 436 -12.08 29.74 11.46
N ASN A 437 -11.69 30.70 12.33
CA ASN A 437 -10.33 30.68 12.88
C ASN A 437 -10.24 29.70 14.06
N LEU A 438 -9.91 28.44 13.77
CA LEU A 438 -9.80 27.41 14.80
C LEU A 438 -8.60 27.61 15.74
N GLU A 439 -7.63 28.44 15.36
CA GLU A 439 -6.47 28.79 16.21
C GLU A 439 -6.85 29.61 17.45
N SER A 440 -7.98 30.32 17.39
CA SER A 440 -8.46 31.16 18.48
C SER A 440 -9.31 30.40 19.51
N ILE A 441 -9.56 29.10 19.32
CA ILE A 441 -10.36 28.28 20.24
C ILE A 441 -9.52 27.95 21.48
N ASP A 442 -10.10 28.22 22.67
CA ASP A 442 -9.45 27.89 23.93
C ASP A 442 -9.48 26.38 24.20
N LYS A 443 -8.31 25.79 24.42
CA LYS A 443 -8.15 24.31 24.59
C LYS A 443 -9.03 23.73 25.71
N PRO A 444 -9.18 24.38 26.89
CA PRO A 444 -10.09 23.90 27.94
C PRO A 444 -11.56 23.78 27.54
N GLU A 445 -12.01 24.48 26.50
CA GLU A 445 -13.36 24.35 25.96
C GLU A 445 -13.53 23.12 25.04
N THR A 446 -12.44 22.43 24.75
CA THR A 446 -12.44 21.26 23.87
C THR A 446 -12.30 19.96 24.65
N VAL A 447 -12.89 18.88 24.13
CA VAL A 447 -12.57 17.51 24.51
C VAL A 447 -11.22 17.13 23.91
N LEU A 448 -10.99 17.64 22.67
CA LEU A 448 -9.81 17.30 21.90
C LEU A 448 -9.43 18.46 20.97
N TYR A 449 -8.15 18.81 20.96
CA TYR A 449 -7.56 19.78 20.06
C TYR A 449 -6.30 19.20 19.43
N SER A 450 -6.25 19.16 18.10
CA SER A 450 -5.10 18.63 17.34
C SER A 450 -4.52 19.70 16.42
N TYR A 451 -3.19 19.78 16.38
CA TYR A 451 -2.41 20.52 15.37
C TYR A 451 -2.03 19.67 14.16
N ASN A 452 -2.42 18.40 14.17
CA ASN A 452 -2.15 17.43 13.12
C ASN A 452 -3.45 16.70 12.75
N ALA A 453 -4.39 17.45 12.18
CA ALA A 453 -5.70 16.95 11.75
C ALA A 453 -5.79 16.88 10.23
N LEU A 454 -6.39 15.81 9.74
CA LEU A 454 -6.75 15.58 8.34
C LEU A 454 -8.27 15.50 8.21
N GLY A 455 -8.76 15.84 7.03
CA GLY A 455 -10.17 16.01 6.73
C GLY A 455 -10.55 17.49 6.71
N ASN A 456 -11.79 17.79 6.34
CA ASN A 456 -12.33 19.14 6.31
C ASN A 456 -13.83 19.09 6.65
N GLY A 457 -14.35 20.15 7.23
CA GLY A 457 -15.77 20.31 7.46
C GLY A 457 -16.17 20.51 8.92
N ILE A 458 -17.47 20.65 9.13
CA ILE A 458 -18.10 20.77 10.44
C ILE A 458 -19.12 19.64 10.59
N SER A 459 -19.12 18.97 11.75
CA SER A 459 -20.12 17.97 12.13
C SER A 459 -20.67 18.32 13.51
N ASN A 460 -22.00 18.34 13.63
CA ASN A 460 -22.74 18.66 14.86
C ASN A 460 -23.80 17.59 15.16
N ASP A 461 -23.56 16.35 14.75
CA ASP A 461 -24.49 15.21 14.83
C ASP A 461 -23.90 14.02 15.61
N VAL A 462 -22.74 14.20 16.25
CA VAL A 462 -22.06 13.17 17.04
C VAL A 462 -22.27 13.44 18.53
N PHE A 463 -22.78 12.44 19.25
CA PHE A 463 -23.07 12.52 20.69
C PHE A 463 -22.17 11.64 21.53
N ASP A 464 -21.39 10.78 20.91
CA ASP A 464 -20.74 9.66 21.55
C ASP A 464 -19.21 9.72 21.38
N VAL A 465 -18.49 9.44 22.46
CA VAL A 465 -17.04 9.27 22.47
C VAL A 465 -16.71 7.89 23.01
N ILE A 466 -15.95 7.13 22.22
CA ILE A 466 -15.40 5.83 22.61
C ILE A 466 -13.89 5.99 22.70
N TYR A 467 -13.32 5.68 23.85
CA TYR A 467 -11.88 5.81 24.02
C TYR A 467 -11.28 4.61 24.76
N VAL A 468 -10.01 4.33 24.42
CA VAL A 468 -9.20 3.32 25.09
C VAL A 468 -8.68 3.91 26.41
N LYS A 469 -8.87 3.18 27.50
CA LYS A 469 -8.40 3.58 28.83
C LYS A 469 -6.88 3.57 28.86
N THR A 470 -6.27 4.68 29.23
CA THR A 470 -4.81 4.86 29.24
C THR A 470 -4.15 4.35 30.52
N LYS A 471 -4.90 4.29 31.64
CA LYS A 471 -4.41 3.73 32.91
C LYS A 471 -4.14 2.23 32.74
N ASN A 472 -2.88 1.82 32.96
CA ASN A 472 -2.42 0.43 32.78
C ASN A 472 -2.50 -0.09 31.31
N PHE A 473 -2.42 0.81 30.32
CA PHE A 473 -2.35 0.40 28.93
C PHE A 473 -1.11 -0.47 28.66
N SER A 474 -1.31 -1.55 27.89
CA SER A 474 -0.24 -2.37 27.32
C SER A 474 -0.58 -2.75 25.89
N ALA A 475 0.38 -2.61 24.98
CA ALA A 475 0.23 -2.99 23.57
C ALA A 475 -0.15 -4.48 23.39
N SER A 476 0.18 -5.35 24.35
CA SER A 476 -0.24 -6.75 24.33
C SER A 476 -1.76 -6.94 24.35
N HIS A 477 -2.51 -5.93 24.80
CA HIS A 477 -3.98 -5.95 24.85
C HIS A 477 -4.63 -5.47 23.55
N ASN A 478 -3.89 -4.89 22.60
CA ASN A 478 -4.44 -4.32 21.38
C ASN A 478 -5.35 -5.27 20.57
N PRO A 479 -5.06 -6.59 20.45
CA PRO A 479 -6.00 -7.52 19.80
C PRO A 479 -7.32 -7.72 20.57
N ALA A 480 -7.31 -7.59 21.90
CA ALA A 480 -8.53 -7.66 22.69
C ALA A 480 -9.34 -6.38 22.55
N ILE A 481 -8.67 -5.22 22.58
CA ILE A 481 -9.28 -3.90 22.35
C ILE A 481 -9.97 -3.87 20.98
N ALA A 482 -9.31 -4.35 19.91
CA ALA A 482 -9.90 -4.39 18.58
C ALA A 482 -11.23 -5.15 18.54
N ARG A 483 -11.31 -6.32 19.20
CA ARG A 483 -12.55 -7.11 19.30
C ARG A 483 -13.67 -6.42 20.08
N GLU A 484 -13.32 -5.64 21.11
CA GLU A 484 -14.32 -4.88 21.86
C GLU A 484 -14.86 -3.70 21.05
N ILE A 485 -13.99 -2.99 20.34
CA ILE A 485 -14.37 -1.89 19.42
C ILE A 485 -15.30 -2.42 18.31
N GLU A 486 -14.99 -3.56 17.69
CA GLU A 486 -15.86 -4.19 16.68
C GLU A 486 -17.28 -4.42 17.22
N LYS A 487 -17.41 -4.95 18.44
CA LYS A 487 -18.73 -5.18 19.09
C LYS A 487 -19.50 -3.89 19.35
N VAL A 488 -18.79 -2.84 19.73
CA VAL A 488 -19.41 -1.53 19.96
C VAL A 488 -19.84 -0.92 18.63
N ASN A 489 -18.97 -0.93 17.62
CA ASN A 489 -19.27 -0.43 16.28
C ASN A 489 -20.50 -1.11 15.67
N ALA A 490 -20.69 -2.42 15.88
CA ALA A 490 -21.87 -3.13 15.40
C ALA A 490 -23.18 -2.53 15.94
N LYS A 491 -23.21 -2.10 17.22
CA LYS A 491 -24.39 -1.44 17.81
C LYS A 491 -24.64 -0.05 17.19
N PHE A 492 -23.57 0.67 16.82
CA PHE A 492 -23.68 1.96 16.15
C PHE A 492 -24.16 1.80 14.69
N ILE A 493 -23.78 0.73 14.00
CA ILE A 493 -24.33 0.38 12.69
C ILE A 493 -25.86 0.13 12.79
N GLU A 494 -26.29 -0.69 13.75
CA GLU A 494 -27.72 -0.98 13.98
C GLU A 494 -28.53 0.27 14.33
N ALA A 495 -27.91 1.23 15.03
CA ALA A 495 -28.56 2.47 15.45
C ALA A 495 -28.43 3.61 14.42
N ASP A 496 -27.69 3.43 13.34
CA ASP A 496 -27.34 4.46 12.33
C ASP A 496 -26.79 5.74 12.99
N LYS A 497 -25.80 5.57 13.91
CA LYS A 497 -25.17 6.65 14.68
C LYS A 497 -23.68 6.68 14.49
N ASN A 498 -23.10 7.84 14.68
CA ASN A 498 -21.66 8.07 14.61
C ASN A 498 -21.05 8.35 15.99
N TYR A 499 -19.73 8.15 16.10
CA TYR A 499 -18.97 8.42 17.33
C TYR A 499 -17.57 8.98 17.05
N VAL A 500 -16.93 9.55 18.06
CA VAL A 500 -15.48 9.86 18.08
C VAL A 500 -14.74 8.69 18.68
N LEU A 501 -13.71 8.21 18.00
CA LEU A 501 -12.87 7.08 18.44
C LEU A 501 -11.47 7.57 18.83
N VAL A 502 -11.04 7.31 20.07
CA VAL A 502 -9.72 7.71 20.57
C VAL A 502 -8.96 6.52 21.10
N GLY A 503 -7.70 6.33 20.69
CA GLY A 503 -6.86 5.26 21.21
C GLY A 503 -5.37 5.50 21.03
N PRO A 504 -4.53 4.77 21.80
CA PRO A 504 -3.09 4.89 21.75
C PRO A 504 -2.49 4.15 20.55
N GLY A 505 -1.51 4.77 19.91
CA GLY A 505 -0.83 4.22 18.73
C GLY A 505 -1.69 4.24 17.48
N ARG A 506 -1.31 3.45 16.48
CA ARG A 506 -1.97 3.41 15.18
C ARG A 506 -3.28 2.63 15.22
N TRP A 507 -4.27 3.10 14.48
CA TRP A 507 -5.44 2.31 14.15
C TRP A 507 -5.20 1.53 12.84
N GLY A 508 -5.63 0.26 12.80
CA GLY A 508 -5.50 -0.59 11.62
C GLY A 508 -4.09 -1.13 11.35
N SER A 509 -3.17 -1.07 12.30
CA SER A 509 -1.85 -1.71 12.19
C SER A 509 -1.97 -3.22 12.32
N SER A 510 -1.36 -3.98 11.41
CA SER A 510 -1.26 -5.44 11.52
C SER A 510 -0.31 -5.89 12.63
N ASP A 511 0.62 -5.00 13.05
CA ASP A 511 1.50 -5.23 14.20
C ASP A 511 0.85 -4.67 15.48
N PRO A 512 0.42 -5.55 16.42
CA PRO A 512 -0.20 -5.11 17.67
C PRO A 512 0.70 -4.25 18.56
N TRP A 513 2.01 -4.28 18.37
CA TRP A 513 2.95 -3.44 19.10
C TRP A 513 3.00 -2.00 18.60
N LEU A 514 2.53 -1.75 17.39
CA LEU A 514 2.45 -0.42 16.77
C LEU A 514 1.06 0.20 16.90
N GLY A 515 0.03 -0.59 17.16
CA GLY A 515 -1.32 -0.07 17.26
C GLY A 515 -2.40 -1.15 17.42
N ILE A 516 -3.64 -0.70 17.29
CA ILE A 516 -4.83 -1.52 17.48
C ILE A 516 -5.23 -2.12 16.11
N PRO A 517 -5.22 -3.47 15.94
CA PRO A 517 -5.40 -4.14 14.67
C PRO A 517 -6.88 -4.22 14.26
N VAL A 518 -7.53 -3.07 14.07
CA VAL A 518 -8.89 -2.99 13.55
C VAL A 518 -8.88 -3.00 12.02
N LYS A 519 -9.94 -3.54 11.43
CA LYS A 519 -10.28 -3.35 10.01
C LYS A 519 -11.27 -2.20 9.88
N TRP A 520 -11.45 -1.69 8.66
CA TRP A 520 -12.43 -0.62 8.42
C TRP A 520 -13.83 -1.00 8.89
N SER A 521 -14.30 -2.20 8.59
CA SER A 521 -15.60 -2.72 9.04
C SER A 521 -15.80 -2.69 10.56
N HIS A 522 -14.71 -2.70 11.34
CA HIS A 522 -14.78 -2.67 12.81
C HIS A 522 -14.99 -1.28 13.39
N ILE A 523 -14.82 -0.21 12.59
CA ILE A 523 -14.87 1.19 13.05
C ILE A 523 -15.55 2.13 12.05
N CYS A 524 -16.32 1.60 11.10
CA CYS A 524 -16.91 2.38 9.98
C CYS A 524 -17.89 3.48 10.43
N GLN A 525 -18.40 3.45 11.65
CA GLN A 525 -19.23 4.50 12.23
C GLN A 525 -18.44 5.59 12.99
N ALA A 526 -17.12 5.48 13.04
CA ALA A 526 -16.29 6.54 13.60
C ALA A 526 -16.28 7.75 12.65
N ARG A 527 -16.76 8.92 13.14
CA ARG A 527 -16.73 10.19 12.40
C ARG A 527 -15.39 10.89 12.53
N VAL A 528 -14.70 10.69 13.65
CA VAL A 528 -13.33 11.13 13.91
C VAL A 528 -12.58 9.99 14.54
N ILE A 529 -11.38 9.74 14.04
CA ILE A 529 -10.44 8.75 14.55
C ILE A 529 -9.21 9.50 15.05
N VAL A 530 -8.82 9.20 16.29
CA VAL A 530 -7.74 9.89 16.98
C VAL A 530 -6.67 8.88 17.38
N GLU A 531 -5.44 9.10 16.91
CA GLU A 531 -4.24 8.43 17.41
C GLU A 531 -3.63 9.29 18.51
N SER A 532 -3.74 8.83 19.76
CA SER A 532 -3.15 9.53 20.89
C SER A 532 -1.84 8.88 21.32
N GLY A 533 -0.80 9.69 21.49
CA GLY A 533 0.45 9.20 22.10
C GLY A 533 0.31 9.04 23.60
N LEU A 534 1.10 8.11 24.17
CA LEU A 534 1.33 8.01 25.61
C LEU A 534 2.83 8.23 25.86
N GLU A 535 3.19 8.75 27.04
CA GLU A 535 4.60 8.99 27.37
C GLU A 535 5.45 7.72 27.23
N SER A 536 4.88 6.57 27.63
CA SER A 536 5.51 5.24 27.56
C SER A 536 5.28 4.50 26.23
N TYR A 537 4.44 5.04 25.32
CA TYR A 537 4.07 4.39 24.06
C TYR A 537 3.95 5.44 22.97
N ARG A 538 5.11 5.75 22.35
CA ARG A 538 5.26 6.76 21.29
C ARG A 538 5.38 6.04 19.97
N ILE A 539 4.37 6.14 19.15
CA ILE A 539 4.31 5.54 17.81
C ILE A 539 4.11 6.64 16.79
N GLU A 540 4.85 6.59 15.68
CA GLU A 540 4.63 7.50 14.57
C GLU A 540 3.22 7.31 13.98
N PRO A 541 2.54 8.40 13.57
CA PRO A 541 1.22 8.34 12.96
C PRO A 541 1.16 7.43 11.74
N SER A 542 0.00 6.83 11.48
CA SER A 542 -0.25 6.02 10.29
C SER A 542 -0.12 6.86 9.03
N GLN A 543 0.79 6.46 8.14
CA GLN A 543 0.94 7.04 6.80
C GLN A 543 1.30 5.91 5.83
N GLY A 544 0.82 5.98 4.57
CA GLY A 544 1.15 4.99 3.55
C GLY A 544 0.42 3.65 3.69
N THR A 545 -0.50 3.50 4.64
CA THR A 545 -1.29 2.27 4.82
C THR A 545 -2.60 2.31 4.04
N HIS A 546 -3.12 1.16 3.64
CA HIS A 546 -4.47 1.06 3.05
C HIS A 546 -5.54 1.59 3.99
N PHE A 547 -5.38 1.34 5.29
CA PHE A 547 -6.29 1.84 6.32
C PHE A 547 -6.34 3.39 6.32
N PHE A 548 -5.17 4.04 6.34
CA PHE A 548 -5.07 5.50 6.29
C PHE A 548 -5.67 6.10 5.02
N GLN A 549 -5.50 5.44 3.87
CA GLN A 549 -6.07 5.87 2.60
C GLN A 549 -7.60 5.86 2.62
N ASN A 550 -8.20 4.81 3.15
CA ASN A 550 -9.64 4.71 3.27
C ASN A 550 -10.20 5.83 4.15
N LEU A 551 -9.54 6.15 5.28
CA LEU A 551 -9.96 7.23 6.18
C LEU A 551 -10.02 8.59 5.49
N THR A 552 -8.94 8.99 4.83
CA THR A 552 -8.86 10.31 4.17
C THR A 552 -9.90 10.48 3.07
N SER A 553 -10.36 9.39 2.49
CA SER A 553 -11.31 9.40 1.38
C SER A 553 -12.78 9.40 1.81
N PHE A 554 -13.09 8.91 3.00
CA PHE A 554 -14.47 8.95 3.53
C PHE A 554 -14.84 10.27 4.19
N GLY A 555 -13.97 11.26 4.16
CA GLY A 555 -14.21 12.52 4.86
C GLY A 555 -14.25 12.34 6.39
N ILE A 556 -13.63 11.27 6.89
CA ILE A 556 -13.47 11.02 8.31
C ILE A 556 -12.37 11.94 8.83
N GLY A 557 -12.64 12.59 9.94
CA GLY A 557 -11.61 13.35 10.65
C GLY A 557 -10.55 12.38 11.20
N TYR A 558 -9.29 12.64 10.89
CA TYR A 558 -8.20 11.88 11.46
C TYR A 558 -7.24 12.80 12.18
N PHE A 559 -7.07 12.60 13.48
CA PHE A 559 -6.30 13.46 14.35
C PHE A 559 -5.16 12.69 14.99
N THR A 560 -4.02 13.37 15.15
CA THR A 560 -2.92 12.89 15.98
C THR A 560 -2.74 13.86 17.15
N VAL A 561 -2.63 13.34 18.36
CA VAL A 561 -2.49 14.13 19.57
C VAL A 561 -1.48 13.47 20.52
N ASN A 562 -0.46 14.24 20.94
CA ASN A 562 0.50 13.81 21.95
C ASN A 562 0.43 14.75 23.17
N PRO A 563 -0.49 14.52 24.10
CA PRO A 563 -0.80 15.46 25.17
C PRO A 563 0.35 15.72 26.16
N PHE A 564 1.39 14.87 26.13
CA PHE A 564 2.61 15.00 26.93
C PHE A 564 3.73 15.84 26.24
N LEU A 565 3.56 16.20 24.97
CA LEU A 565 4.47 17.09 24.26
C LEU A 565 3.93 18.53 24.28
N GLN A 566 4.81 19.51 24.47
CA GLN A 566 4.41 20.91 24.36
C GLN A 566 3.99 21.23 22.92
N ASN A 567 2.81 21.84 22.78
CA ASN A 567 2.25 22.26 21.49
C ASN A 567 1.91 21.15 20.48
N ASP A 568 1.71 19.90 20.92
CA ASP A 568 1.32 18.79 20.04
C ASP A 568 -0.11 18.28 20.32
N GLY A 569 -0.99 19.20 20.67
CA GLY A 569 -2.40 18.96 20.90
C GLY A 569 -2.83 18.91 22.35
N PHE A 570 -4.13 18.64 22.54
CA PHE A 570 -4.76 18.54 23.84
C PHE A 570 -5.84 17.46 23.80
N PHE A 571 -5.91 16.64 24.85
CA PHE A 571 -6.93 15.62 25.03
C PHE A 571 -7.35 15.58 26.51
N ASP A 572 -8.60 15.96 26.77
CA ASP A 572 -9.16 16.07 28.11
C ASP A 572 -9.76 14.72 28.58
N VAL A 573 -8.89 13.79 28.90
CA VAL A 573 -9.30 12.47 29.37
C VAL A 573 -9.97 12.55 30.77
N ASP A 574 -9.54 13.49 31.60
CA ASP A 574 -10.12 13.68 32.95
C ASP A 574 -11.57 14.18 32.85
N TYR A 575 -11.86 15.06 31.89
CA TYR A 575 -13.24 15.46 31.61
C TYR A 575 -14.10 14.27 31.18
N LEU A 576 -13.61 13.41 30.28
CA LEU A 576 -14.33 12.21 29.83
C LEU A 576 -14.49 11.18 30.96
N ASP A 577 -13.47 11.00 31.80
CA ASP A 577 -13.52 10.11 32.97
C ASP A 577 -14.54 10.60 34.02
N SER A 578 -14.80 11.91 34.11
CA SER A 578 -15.81 12.51 35.00
C SER A 578 -17.26 12.33 34.54
N GLN A 579 -17.48 12.05 33.23
CA GLN A 579 -18.82 11.83 32.68
C GLN A 579 -19.35 10.43 32.98
N PRO A 580 -20.67 10.23 33.08
CA PRO A 580 -21.25 8.91 33.25
C PRO A 580 -20.95 8.02 32.04
N ALA A 581 -20.47 6.79 32.26
CA ALA A 581 -20.27 5.83 31.21
C ALA A 581 -21.57 5.14 30.82
N VAL A 582 -21.87 5.06 29.54
CA VAL A 582 -22.94 4.18 29.01
C VAL A 582 -22.48 2.72 29.03
N PHE A 583 -21.21 2.53 28.77
CA PHE A 583 -20.57 1.21 28.73
C PHE A 583 -19.09 1.36 29.10
N GLU A 584 -18.60 0.44 29.89
CA GLU A 584 -17.20 0.41 30.28
C GLU A 584 -16.71 -1.04 30.44
N THR A 585 -15.49 -1.30 29.98
CA THR A 585 -14.78 -2.56 30.18
C THR A 585 -13.42 -2.31 30.85
N ASN A 586 -12.60 -3.34 30.91
CA ASN A 586 -11.21 -3.17 31.36
C ASN A 586 -10.39 -2.30 30.40
N PHE A 587 -10.76 -2.24 29.12
CA PHE A 587 -9.95 -1.61 28.08
C PHE A 587 -10.55 -0.34 27.49
N ILE A 588 -11.87 -0.30 27.31
CA ILE A 588 -12.55 0.81 26.64
C ILE A 588 -13.64 1.42 27.52
N ARG A 589 -13.92 2.70 27.24
CA ARG A 589 -15.02 3.44 27.87
C ARG A 589 -15.81 4.19 26.82
N HIS A 590 -17.14 4.15 26.92
CA HIS A 590 -18.09 4.85 26.08
C HIS A 590 -18.84 5.88 26.89
N VAL A 591 -18.76 7.14 26.49
CA VAL A 591 -19.47 8.29 27.05
C VAL A 591 -20.45 8.82 26.02
N HIS A 592 -21.69 9.06 26.44
CA HIS A 592 -22.74 9.70 25.66
C HIS A 592 -23.10 11.05 26.25
N PHE A 593 -23.30 12.07 25.41
CA PHE A 593 -23.67 13.42 25.78
C PHE A 593 -25.10 13.73 25.36
N ASP A 594 -25.84 14.51 26.17
CA ASP A 594 -27.21 14.93 25.85
C ASP A 594 -27.28 15.96 24.70
N LYS A 595 -26.17 16.65 24.43
CA LYS A 595 -26.01 17.58 23.31
C LYS A 595 -24.90 17.08 22.36
N PRO A 596 -25.03 17.37 21.06
CA PRO A 596 -24.01 16.97 20.12
C PRO A 596 -22.69 17.68 20.36
N LEU A 597 -21.59 16.97 20.12
CA LEU A 597 -20.25 17.54 20.03
C LEU A 597 -20.14 18.37 18.74
N SER A 598 -19.54 19.57 18.82
CA SER A 598 -19.20 20.32 17.62
C SER A 598 -17.78 19.94 17.17
N ILE A 599 -17.68 19.25 16.04
CA ILE A 599 -16.43 18.83 15.43
C ILE A 599 -16.11 19.76 14.28
N LYS A 600 -14.93 20.40 14.30
CA LYS A 600 -14.49 21.33 13.25
C LYS A 600 -13.10 20.96 12.78
N ILE A 601 -12.91 20.82 11.46
CA ILE A 601 -11.64 20.38 10.88
C ILE A 601 -11.25 21.30 9.73
N ASN A 602 -10.04 21.84 9.80
CA ASN A 602 -9.39 22.57 8.72
C ASN A 602 -8.09 21.86 8.34
N GLY A 603 -8.16 20.94 7.38
CA GLY A 603 -7.02 20.15 6.95
C GLY A 603 -5.91 20.97 6.31
N LYS A 604 -6.21 22.13 5.68
CA LYS A 604 -5.18 23.02 5.14
C LYS A 604 -4.31 23.63 6.24
N LYS A 605 -4.92 23.99 7.37
CA LYS A 605 -4.23 24.49 8.57
C LYS A 605 -3.81 23.34 9.50
N ARG A 606 -4.21 22.11 9.20
CA ARG A 606 -3.98 20.91 10.01
C ARG A 606 -4.56 21.00 11.42
N ILE A 607 -5.61 21.79 11.62
CA ILE A 607 -6.24 21.98 12.90
C ILE A 607 -7.56 21.22 12.93
N GLY A 608 -7.76 20.44 13.99
CA GLY A 608 -9.01 19.75 14.28
C GLY A 608 -9.39 19.90 15.74
N VAL A 609 -10.66 20.17 15.99
CA VAL A 609 -11.20 20.36 17.33
C VAL A 609 -12.48 19.56 17.51
N VAL A 610 -12.65 19.00 18.71
CA VAL A 610 -13.90 18.42 19.21
C VAL A 610 -14.27 19.24 20.44
N MET A 611 -15.29 20.08 20.30
CA MET A 611 -15.75 20.95 21.37
C MET A 611 -16.51 20.16 22.44
N LYS A 612 -16.44 20.61 23.69
CA LYS A 612 -17.35 20.12 24.74
C LYS A 612 -18.78 20.57 24.41
N PRO A 613 -19.82 19.76 24.71
CA PRO A 613 -21.22 20.04 24.38
C PRO A 613 -21.84 21.20 25.17
#